data_2ebb9561e769c1e63b3621afeb790955
#
_entry.id   2ebb9561e769c1e63b3621afeb790955
#
_cell.length_a   1.000
_cell.length_b   1.000
_cell.length_c   1.000
_cell.angle_alpha   90.00
_cell.angle_beta   90.00
_cell.angle_gamma   90.00
#
_symmetry.space_group_name_H-M   'P 1'
#
loop_
_entity.id
_entity.type
_entity.pdbx_description
1 polymer ?
#
loop_
_entity_poly.entity_id
_entity_poly.type
_entity_poly.pdbx_seq_one_letter_code
_entity_poly.pdbx_strand_id
1 'polypeptide(L)'
;DRVVSLVAPMELFSDERPIVRYPVNIHVVLDHVKAIAKNGFAKKIKIMEDYDPSLPPVFANRDQLIQVFLNLVKNAAEAIGSDPQGEIVLSTAFRPGIRVSVPGTQDRVSLPLEFCVRDNGSGVSEDILPILFDPFITTKPNGSGLGLALVAKIVGEHGGIIECESTPRGTTFRILMPAWKEAPNGADDDGEGDLK
;
A
#
# COMPACT_ATOMS: atom_id res chain seq x y z
N ASP A 1 21.01 11.17 -19.74
CA ASP A 1 20.64 11.02 -18.32
C ASP A 1 19.19 10.60 -18.11
N ARG A 2 18.27 10.97 -19.02
CA ARG A 2 16.86 10.50 -18.97
C ARG A 2 16.70 8.99 -19.21
N VAL A 3 17.59 8.37 -19.97
CA VAL A 3 17.56 6.95 -20.29
C VAL A 3 17.98 6.10 -19.09
N VAL A 4 18.93 6.56 -18.29
CA VAL A 4 19.44 5.84 -17.10
C VAL A 4 18.39 5.83 -15.98
N SER A 5 17.63 6.91 -15.80
CA SER A 5 16.57 6.97 -14.78
C SER A 5 15.31 6.18 -15.16
N LEU A 6 15.12 5.82 -16.41
CA LEU A 6 14.05 4.96 -16.90
C LEU A 6 14.39 3.46 -16.79
N VAL A 7 15.66 3.09 -16.91
CA VAL A 7 16.11 1.69 -16.85
C VAL A 7 15.97 1.14 -15.43
N ALA A 8 16.39 1.88 -14.41
CA ALA A 8 16.30 1.42 -13.01
C ALA A 8 14.87 1.18 -12.54
N PRO A 9 13.86 2.06 -12.80
CA PRO A 9 12.46 1.77 -12.50
C PRO A 9 11.87 0.61 -13.31
N MET A 10 12.31 0.40 -14.55
CA MET A 10 11.84 -0.73 -15.38
C MET A 10 12.38 -2.07 -14.88
N GLU A 11 13.58 -2.13 -14.32
CA GLU A 11 14.11 -3.33 -13.68
C GLU A 11 13.27 -3.75 -12.47
N LEU A 12 12.71 -2.80 -11.70
CA LEU A 12 11.78 -3.11 -10.62
C LEU A 12 10.47 -3.78 -11.09
N PHE A 13 10.06 -3.51 -12.33
CA PHE A 13 8.91 -4.17 -12.95
C PHE A 13 9.24 -5.57 -13.54
N SER A 14 10.53 -5.86 -13.75
CA SER A 14 11.00 -7.09 -14.39
C SER A 14 11.47 -8.15 -13.39
N ASP A 15 11.48 -7.88 -12.10
CA ASP A 15 11.94 -8.83 -11.07
C ASP A 15 10.87 -9.91 -10.82
N GLU A 16 11.08 -11.08 -11.44
CA GLU A 16 10.20 -12.25 -11.33
C GLU A 16 10.55 -13.16 -10.13
N ARG A 17 11.46 -12.74 -9.25
CA ARG A 17 11.82 -13.53 -8.07
C ARG A 17 10.61 -13.75 -7.17
N PRO A 18 10.41 -14.97 -6.61
CA PRO A 18 9.32 -15.22 -5.68
C PRO A 18 9.39 -14.27 -4.48
N ILE A 19 8.30 -13.56 -4.23
CA ILE A 19 8.21 -12.65 -3.10
C ILE A 19 8.09 -13.47 -1.83
N VAL A 20 9.08 -13.39 -0.95
CA VAL A 20 9.01 -14.00 0.38
C VAL A 20 8.09 -13.15 1.24
N ARG A 21 7.00 -13.77 1.74
CA ARG A 21 6.00 -13.14 2.60
C ARG A 21 5.99 -13.82 3.95
N TYR A 22 5.68 -13.04 4.97
CA TYR A 22 5.55 -13.49 6.36
C TYR A 22 4.55 -12.59 7.09
N PRO A 23 4.07 -12.98 8.28
CA PRO A 23 3.20 -12.13 9.09
C PRO A 23 3.91 -10.83 9.47
N VAL A 24 3.34 -9.69 9.09
CA VAL A 24 3.91 -8.35 9.33
C VAL A 24 2.91 -7.52 10.12
N ASN A 25 3.38 -6.88 11.18
CA ASN A 25 2.62 -5.84 11.86
C ASN A 25 2.72 -4.54 11.05
N ILE A 26 1.60 -4.11 10.47
CA ILE A 26 1.56 -2.93 9.62
C ILE A 26 1.91 -1.63 10.36
N HIS A 27 1.58 -1.52 11.65
CA HIS A 27 1.88 -0.32 12.43
C HIS A 27 3.38 -0.08 12.53
N VAL A 28 4.18 -1.14 12.69
CA VAL A 28 5.66 -1.05 12.67
C VAL A 28 6.18 -0.54 11.32
N VAL A 29 5.53 -0.94 10.22
CA VAL A 29 5.87 -0.44 8.87
C VAL A 29 5.53 1.04 8.75
N LEU A 30 4.32 1.44 9.16
CA LEU A 30 3.87 2.83 9.08
C LEU A 30 4.70 3.77 9.97
N ASP A 31 5.06 3.33 11.18
CA ASP A 31 5.94 4.08 12.09
C ASP A 31 7.34 4.30 11.47
N HIS A 32 7.87 3.28 10.81
CA HIS A 32 9.15 3.37 10.10
C HIS A 32 9.06 4.38 8.94
N VAL A 33 8.00 4.30 8.12
CA VAL A 33 7.73 5.25 7.03
C VAL A 33 7.60 6.67 7.55
N LYS A 34 6.83 6.88 8.64
CA LYS A 34 6.69 8.18 9.30
C LYS A 34 8.04 8.74 9.75
N ALA A 35 8.88 7.92 10.38
CA ALA A 35 10.21 8.33 10.81
C ALA A 35 11.09 8.78 9.63
N ILE A 36 11.11 8.04 8.53
CA ILE A 36 11.83 8.42 7.30
C ILE A 36 11.29 9.74 6.73
N ALA A 37 9.97 9.87 6.59
CA ALA A 37 9.33 11.06 6.04
C ALA A 37 9.63 12.32 6.89
N LYS A 38 9.51 12.21 8.21
CA LYS A 38 9.77 13.32 9.17
C LYS A 38 11.23 13.76 9.19
N ASN A 39 12.17 12.86 8.97
CA ASN A 39 13.60 13.18 8.87
C ASN A 39 14.02 13.65 7.47
N GLY A 40 13.18 13.41 6.47
CA GLY A 40 13.45 13.72 5.06
C GLY A 40 12.52 14.80 4.49
N PHE A 41 11.66 14.37 3.57
CA PHE A 41 10.85 15.23 2.70
C PHE A 41 9.61 15.84 3.38
N ALA A 42 9.15 15.33 4.53
CA ALA A 42 7.95 15.81 5.23
C ALA A 42 8.25 16.47 6.59
N LYS A 43 9.43 17.09 6.75
CA LYS A 43 9.87 17.70 8.03
C LYS A 43 8.88 18.72 8.61
N LYS A 44 8.23 19.50 7.75
CA LYS A 44 7.31 20.57 8.12
C LYS A 44 5.85 20.14 8.11
N ILE A 45 5.53 18.97 7.59
CA ILE A 45 4.17 18.46 7.48
C ILE A 45 3.81 17.72 8.75
N LYS A 46 2.60 17.97 9.27
CA LYS A 46 2.06 17.23 10.41
C LYS A 46 1.64 15.83 9.94
N ILE A 47 2.20 14.77 10.52
CA ILE A 47 1.79 13.39 10.25
C ILE A 47 1.09 12.85 11.50
N MET A 48 -0.18 12.49 11.35
CA MET A 48 -1.03 11.93 12.39
C MET A 48 -1.24 10.43 12.16
N GLU A 49 -1.52 9.73 13.25
CA GLU A 49 -1.80 8.29 13.28
C GLU A 49 -3.21 8.07 13.85
N ASP A 50 -3.95 7.20 13.17
CA ASP A 50 -5.26 6.72 13.62
C ASP A 50 -5.30 5.20 13.39
N TYR A 51 -4.66 4.47 14.29
CA TYR A 51 -4.43 3.05 14.14
C TYR A 51 -5.42 2.23 14.96
N ASP A 52 -6.04 1.24 14.31
CA ASP A 52 -6.82 0.21 14.97
C ASP A 52 -5.86 -0.80 15.68
N PRO A 53 -5.80 -0.80 17.03
CA PRO A 53 -4.87 -1.68 17.74
C PRO A 53 -5.25 -3.17 17.67
N SER A 54 -6.46 -3.49 17.22
CA SER A 54 -6.95 -4.86 17.09
C SER A 54 -6.59 -5.52 15.77
N LEU A 55 -5.89 -4.80 14.87
CA LEU A 55 -5.60 -5.25 13.53
C LEU A 55 -4.70 -6.49 13.53
N PRO A 56 -5.10 -7.61 12.91
CA PRO A 56 -4.23 -8.77 12.77
C PRO A 56 -3.08 -8.50 11.80
N PRO A 57 -1.98 -9.30 11.86
CA PRO A 57 -0.89 -9.19 10.92
C PRO A 57 -1.35 -9.35 9.48
N VAL A 58 -0.67 -8.66 8.57
CA VAL A 58 -0.79 -8.86 7.12
C VAL A 58 0.26 -9.85 6.64
N PHE A 59 -0.10 -10.76 5.73
CA PHE A 59 0.86 -11.68 5.11
C PHE A 59 1.53 -11.02 3.92
N ALA A 60 2.71 -10.45 4.13
CA ALA A 60 3.36 -9.59 3.16
C ALA A 60 4.89 -9.59 3.26
N ASN A 61 5.53 -8.98 2.26
CA ASN A 61 6.93 -8.59 2.32
C ASN A 61 7.04 -7.19 2.94
N ARG A 62 7.75 -7.08 4.07
CA ARG A 62 7.88 -5.84 4.85
C ARG A 62 8.50 -4.70 4.03
N ASP A 63 9.55 -4.98 3.27
CA ASP A 63 10.30 -3.95 2.54
C ASP A 63 9.48 -3.39 1.38
N GLN A 64 8.71 -4.26 0.71
CA GLN A 64 7.77 -3.83 -0.31
C GLN A 64 6.62 -2.98 0.26
N LEU A 65 6.11 -3.31 1.46
CA LEU A 65 5.13 -2.45 2.14
C LEU A 65 5.72 -1.09 2.51
N ILE A 66 6.96 -1.05 3.01
CA ILE A 66 7.65 0.22 3.25
C ILE A 66 7.73 1.05 1.96
N GLN A 67 8.07 0.43 0.83
CA GLN A 67 8.15 1.09 -0.46
C GLN A 67 6.78 1.64 -0.91
N VAL A 68 5.69 0.86 -0.73
CA VAL A 68 4.32 1.30 -1.00
C VAL A 68 4.00 2.58 -0.21
N PHE A 69 4.12 2.53 1.11
CA PHE A 69 3.74 3.66 1.96
C PHE A 69 4.68 4.86 1.81
N LEU A 70 5.98 4.67 1.57
CA LEU A 70 6.88 5.77 1.24
C LEU A 70 6.45 6.50 -0.04
N ASN A 71 6.04 5.77 -1.10
CA ASN A 71 5.53 6.38 -2.32
C ASN A 71 4.26 7.19 -2.06
N LEU A 72 3.31 6.65 -1.30
CA LEU A 72 2.05 7.33 -1.00
C LEU A 72 2.28 8.57 -0.12
N VAL A 73 3.08 8.46 0.94
CA VAL A 73 3.39 9.59 1.84
C VAL A 73 4.20 10.68 1.12
N LYS A 74 5.11 10.28 0.20
CA LYS A 74 5.84 11.24 -0.62
C LYS A 74 4.90 11.97 -1.58
N ASN A 75 3.96 11.28 -2.22
CA ASN A 75 2.95 11.91 -3.08
C ASN A 75 2.08 12.88 -2.30
N ALA A 76 1.64 12.51 -1.09
CA ALA A 76 0.91 13.38 -0.18
C ALA A 76 1.70 14.64 0.18
N ALA A 77 2.97 14.49 0.57
CA ALA A 77 3.83 15.62 0.91
C ALA A 77 4.05 16.58 -0.27
N GLU A 78 4.19 16.05 -1.47
CA GLU A 78 4.33 16.84 -2.69
C GLU A 78 3.03 17.58 -3.06
N ALA A 79 1.86 16.96 -2.86
CA ALA A 79 0.55 17.58 -3.07
C ALA A 79 0.27 18.73 -2.07
N ILE A 80 0.75 18.60 -0.83
CA ILE A 80 0.68 19.64 0.20
C ILE A 80 1.66 20.79 -0.12
N GLY A 81 2.85 20.45 -0.60
CA GLY A 81 3.88 21.45 -0.91
C GLY A 81 4.34 22.21 0.34
N SER A 82 4.24 23.55 0.30
CA SER A 82 4.70 24.43 1.38
C SER A 82 3.57 24.94 2.29
N ASP A 83 2.39 24.34 2.24
CA ASP A 83 1.27 24.74 3.09
C ASP A 83 1.63 24.51 4.57
N PRO A 84 1.61 25.59 5.40
CA PRO A 84 1.91 25.48 6.82
C PRO A 84 0.86 24.68 7.62
N GLN A 85 -0.34 24.48 7.06
CA GLN A 85 -1.40 23.65 7.62
C GLN A 85 -1.44 22.24 7.00
N GLY A 86 -0.40 21.87 6.25
CA GLY A 86 -0.28 20.57 5.62
C GLY A 86 -0.31 19.42 6.63
N GLU A 87 -1.21 18.48 6.40
CA GLU A 87 -1.43 17.32 7.25
C GLU A 87 -1.53 16.04 6.44
N ILE A 88 -0.88 15.00 6.93
CA ILE A 88 -1.02 13.61 6.42
C ILE A 88 -1.56 12.76 7.56
N VAL A 89 -2.59 11.97 7.32
CA VAL A 89 -3.14 11.02 8.29
C VAL A 89 -2.89 9.60 7.78
N LEU A 90 -2.21 8.80 8.58
CA LEU A 90 -2.03 7.36 8.39
C LEU A 90 -3.06 6.65 9.25
N SER A 91 -3.96 5.89 8.65
CA SER A 91 -4.98 5.17 9.41
C SER A 91 -5.05 3.69 9.02
N THR A 92 -5.49 2.88 9.98
CA THR A 92 -5.72 1.45 9.79
C THR A 92 -7.06 1.08 10.39
N ALA A 93 -7.75 0.10 9.76
CA ALA A 93 -9.01 -0.42 10.28
C ALA A 93 -9.20 -1.89 9.93
N PHE A 94 -9.87 -2.62 10.81
CA PHE A 94 -10.34 -3.97 10.55
C PHE A 94 -11.78 -3.96 10.05
N ARG A 95 -12.00 -4.43 8.80
CA ARG A 95 -13.29 -4.42 8.10
C ARG A 95 -13.69 -5.84 7.68
N PRO A 96 -14.11 -6.73 8.58
CA PRO A 96 -14.30 -8.17 8.28
C PRO A 96 -15.35 -8.45 7.21
N GLY A 97 -16.23 -7.50 6.88
CA GLY A 97 -17.28 -7.64 5.88
C GLY A 97 -16.87 -7.32 4.45
N ILE A 98 -15.69 -6.76 4.22
CA ILE A 98 -15.26 -6.39 2.86
C ILE A 98 -14.89 -7.63 2.07
N ARG A 99 -15.60 -7.83 0.95
CA ARG A 99 -15.35 -8.90 -0.03
C ARG A 99 -15.36 -8.31 -1.43
N VAL A 100 -14.30 -8.59 -2.18
CA VAL A 100 -14.13 -8.11 -3.55
C VAL A 100 -14.32 -9.28 -4.51
N SER A 101 -15.08 -9.05 -5.59
CA SER A 101 -15.25 -10.05 -6.65
C SER A 101 -13.98 -10.11 -7.50
N VAL A 102 -13.50 -11.32 -7.77
CA VAL A 102 -12.37 -11.52 -8.67
C VAL A 102 -12.89 -11.50 -10.11
N PRO A 103 -12.38 -10.62 -10.98
CA PRO A 103 -12.80 -10.56 -12.37
C PRO A 103 -12.66 -11.93 -13.06
N GLY A 104 -13.73 -12.39 -13.76
CA GLY A 104 -13.74 -13.65 -14.51
C GLY A 104 -14.02 -14.89 -13.67
N THR A 105 -14.29 -14.78 -12.37
CA THR A 105 -14.72 -15.90 -11.50
C THR A 105 -15.96 -15.51 -10.69
N GLN A 106 -16.60 -16.50 -10.05
CA GLN A 106 -17.66 -16.24 -9.05
C GLN A 106 -17.09 -16.11 -7.63
N ASP A 107 -15.77 -16.18 -7.49
CA ASP A 107 -15.11 -16.15 -6.20
C ASP A 107 -15.07 -14.72 -5.64
N ARG A 108 -15.20 -14.63 -4.33
CA ARG A 108 -15.04 -13.39 -3.58
C ARG A 108 -13.89 -13.55 -2.60
N VAL A 109 -12.90 -12.65 -2.71
CA VAL A 109 -11.78 -12.59 -1.78
C VAL A 109 -12.12 -11.65 -0.63
N SER A 110 -11.86 -12.09 0.60
CA SER A 110 -12.01 -11.27 1.79
C SER A 110 -10.78 -10.39 1.97
N LEU A 111 -10.96 -9.07 2.02
CA LEU A 111 -9.91 -8.07 2.22
C LEU A 111 -10.23 -7.22 3.45
N PRO A 112 -10.12 -7.79 4.67
CA PRO A 112 -10.58 -7.12 5.89
C PRO A 112 -9.62 -6.07 6.43
N LEU A 113 -8.37 -5.99 5.94
CA LEU A 113 -7.40 -5.02 6.40
C LEU A 113 -7.47 -3.78 5.53
N GLU A 114 -7.81 -2.65 6.12
CA GLU A 114 -7.84 -1.35 5.46
C GLU A 114 -6.69 -0.48 5.96
N PHE A 115 -5.92 0.07 5.02
CA PHE A 115 -4.84 1.03 5.29
C PHE A 115 -5.07 2.26 4.45
N CYS A 116 -5.06 3.44 5.07
CA CYS A 116 -5.26 4.69 4.34
C CYS A 116 -4.09 5.67 4.56
N VAL A 117 -3.77 6.37 3.48
CA VAL A 117 -2.93 7.57 3.51
C VAL A 117 -3.79 8.71 2.99
N ARG A 118 -4.12 9.65 3.85
CA ARG A 118 -4.93 10.84 3.52
C ARG A 118 -4.10 12.09 3.69
N ASP A 119 -4.19 12.98 2.72
CA ASP A 119 -3.60 14.32 2.77
C ASP A 119 -4.68 15.39 2.59
N ASN A 120 -4.34 16.62 2.96
CA ASN A 120 -5.13 17.82 2.72
C ASN A 120 -4.49 18.71 1.62
N GLY A 121 -3.79 18.11 0.67
CA GLY A 121 -3.16 18.80 -0.45
C GLY A 121 -4.14 19.24 -1.53
N SER A 122 -3.61 19.57 -2.70
CA SER A 122 -4.37 20.12 -3.84
C SER A 122 -5.29 19.11 -4.54
N GLY A 123 -5.21 17.83 -4.18
CA GLY A 123 -5.95 16.78 -4.85
C GLY A 123 -5.38 16.37 -6.22
N VAL A 124 -6.08 15.46 -6.88
CA VAL A 124 -5.82 14.95 -8.23
C VAL A 124 -6.96 15.39 -9.14
N SER A 125 -6.64 15.84 -10.36
CA SER A 125 -7.66 16.23 -11.33
C SER A 125 -8.50 15.05 -11.82
N GLU A 126 -9.78 15.30 -12.14
CA GLU A 126 -10.75 14.26 -12.52
C GLU A 126 -10.36 13.49 -13.79
N ASP A 127 -9.66 14.15 -14.72
CA ASP A 127 -9.15 13.51 -15.95
C ASP A 127 -8.00 12.54 -15.72
N ILE A 128 -7.24 12.69 -14.64
CA ILE A 128 -6.13 11.81 -14.25
C ILE A 128 -6.58 10.64 -13.40
N LEU A 129 -7.63 10.80 -12.58
CA LEU A 129 -8.09 9.75 -11.66
C LEU A 129 -8.29 8.37 -12.32
N PRO A 130 -8.91 8.25 -13.51
CA PRO A 130 -9.13 6.94 -14.15
C PRO A 130 -7.85 6.21 -14.58
N ILE A 131 -6.77 6.96 -14.81
CA ILE A 131 -5.47 6.46 -15.31
C ILE A 131 -4.34 6.63 -14.30
N LEU A 132 -4.68 6.99 -13.05
CA LEU A 132 -3.71 7.39 -12.02
C LEU A 132 -2.66 6.31 -11.70
N PHE A 133 -3.03 5.05 -11.85
CA PHE A 133 -2.16 3.89 -11.59
C PHE A 133 -1.46 3.35 -12.84
N ASP A 134 -1.72 3.96 -14.01
CA ASP A 134 -1.04 3.55 -15.23
C ASP A 134 0.43 4.01 -15.22
N PRO A 135 1.35 3.23 -15.79
CA PRO A 135 2.75 3.63 -15.89
C PRO A 135 2.93 4.93 -16.68
N PHE A 136 3.90 5.72 -16.26
CA PHE A 136 4.29 6.99 -16.90
C PHE A 136 3.27 8.13 -16.79
N ILE A 137 2.19 7.95 -16.04
CA ILE A 137 1.23 9.04 -15.76
C ILE A 137 1.79 9.91 -14.64
N THR A 138 1.98 11.18 -14.92
CA THR A 138 2.46 12.18 -13.95
C THR A 138 2.07 13.59 -14.36
N THR A 139 1.65 14.38 -13.40
CA THR A 139 1.44 15.83 -13.54
C THR A 139 2.67 16.64 -13.10
N LYS A 140 3.72 15.97 -12.62
CA LYS A 140 4.90 16.60 -12.05
C LYS A 140 6.00 16.76 -13.11
N PRO A 141 6.65 17.94 -13.23
CA PRO A 141 7.68 18.19 -14.24
C PRO A 141 8.85 17.20 -14.21
N ASN A 142 9.22 16.72 -13.01
CA ASN A 142 10.33 15.77 -12.79
C ASN A 142 9.86 14.40 -12.31
N GLY A 143 8.57 14.11 -12.41
CA GLY A 143 8.01 12.82 -12.01
C GLY A 143 8.28 11.74 -13.07
N SER A 144 8.65 10.53 -12.63
CA SER A 144 8.79 9.38 -13.52
C SER A 144 7.44 8.79 -13.95
N GLY A 145 6.36 9.05 -13.21
CA GLY A 145 5.06 8.43 -13.39
C GLY A 145 5.02 6.93 -13.04
N LEU A 146 6.03 6.42 -12.36
CA LEU A 146 6.15 5.00 -12.02
C LEU A 146 5.79 4.67 -10.56
N GLY A 147 5.74 5.67 -9.68
CA GLY A 147 5.52 5.46 -8.26
C GLY A 147 4.19 4.79 -7.93
N LEU A 148 3.08 5.29 -8.46
CA LEU A 148 1.74 4.72 -8.22
C LEU A 148 1.51 3.43 -8.99
N ALA A 149 2.06 3.27 -10.19
CA ALA A 149 2.04 2.00 -10.91
C ALA A 149 2.76 0.89 -10.13
N LEU A 150 3.90 1.21 -9.52
CA LEU A 150 4.63 0.29 -8.64
C LEU A 150 3.82 -0.05 -7.38
N VAL A 151 3.16 0.94 -6.77
CA VAL A 151 2.26 0.70 -5.63
C VAL A 151 1.15 -0.27 -6.01
N ALA A 152 0.45 -0.04 -7.12
CA ALA A 152 -0.61 -0.93 -7.59
C ALA A 152 -0.10 -2.35 -7.87
N LYS A 153 1.07 -2.49 -8.49
CA LYS A 153 1.73 -3.78 -8.74
C LYS A 153 1.99 -4.51 -7.42
N ILE A 154 2.69 -3.88 -6.47
CA ILE A 154 3.05 -4.51 -5.18
C ILE A 154 1.79 -4.93 -4.42
N VAL A 155 0.79 -4.04 -4.31
CA VAL A 155 -0.47 -4.34 -3.61
C VAL A 155 -1.20 -5.51 -4.29
N GLY A 156 -1.29 -5.53 -5.62
CA GLY A 156 -1.90 -6.62 -6.38
C GLY A 156 -1.15 -7.95 -6.20
N GLU A 157 0.18 -7.94 -6.23
CA GLU A 157 1.00 -9.14 -5.97
C GLU A 157 0.78 -9.70 -4.56
N HIS A 158 0.39 -8.87 -3.58
CA HIS A 158 0.01 -9.29 -2.23
C HIS A 158 -1.48 -9.69 -2.12
N GLY A 159 -2.20 -9.75 -3.23
CA GLY A 159 -3.63 -10.11 -3.25
C GLY A 159 -4.55 -9.02 -2.74
N GLY A 160 -4.07 -7.79 -2.65
CA GLY A 160 -4.82 -6.61 -2.24
C GLY A 160 -5.31 -5.78 -3.43
N ILE A 161 -6.01 -4.71 -3.11
CA ILE A 161 -6.42 -3.67 -4.06
C ILE A 161 -6.09 -2.29 -3.50
N ILE A 162 -5.89 -1.33 -4.40
CA ILE A 162 -5.72 0.07 -4.04
C ILE A 162 -6.78 0.92 -4.75
N GLU A 163 -7.33 1.88 -4.03
CA GLU A 163 -8.31 2.85 -4.49
C GLU A 163 -7.82 4.27 -4.20
N CYS A 164 -8.28 5.23 -4.99
CA CYS A 164 -8.00 6.65 -4.79
C CYS A 164 -9.29 7.43 -4.82
N GLU A 165 -9.54 8.19 -3.76
CA GLU A 165 -10.58 9.21 -3.69
C GLU A 165 -9.90 10.57 -3.57
N SER A 166 -10.28 11.52 -4.44
CA SER A 166 -9.68 12.84 -4.43
C SER A 166 -10.70 13.94 -4.64
N THR A 167 -10.44 15.05 -3.97
CA THR A 167 -11.19 16.30 -4.06
C THR A 167 -10.20 17.46 -4.15
N PRO A 168 -10.62 18.68 -4.49
CA PRO A 168 -9.74 19.85 -4.43
C PRO A 168 -9.18 20.18 -3.03
N ARG A 169 -9.60 19.44 -2.00
CA ARG A 169 -9.20 19.62 -0.59
C ARG A 169 -8.32 18.50 -0.07
N GLY A 170 -7.91 17.56 -0.92
CA GLY A 170 -7.03 16.46 -0.53
C GLY A 170 -7.32 15.15 -1.22
N THR A 171 -6.45 14.20 -0.97
CA THR A 171 -6.50 12.86 -1.55
C THR A 171 -6.47 11.81 -0.45
N THR A 172 -7.20 10.71 -0.67
CA THR A 172 -7.14 9.51 0.16
C THR A 172 -6.80 8.32 -0.72
N PHE A 173 -5.67 7.70 -0.46
CA PHE A 173 -5.36 6.38 -0.98
C PHE A 173 -5.78 5.34 0.05
N ARG A 174 -6.59 4.37 -0.38
CA ARG A 174 -7.08 3.25 0.44
C ARG A 174 -6.54 1.95 -0.12
N ILE A 175 -5.88 1.18 0.71
CA ILE A 175 -5.39 -0.17 0.40
C ILE A 175 -6.21 -1.17 1.20
N LEU A 176 -6.75 -2.17 0.53
CA LEU A 176 -7.44 -3.30 1.15
C LEU A 176 -6.60 -4.56 0.95
N MET A 177 -6.32 -5.29 2.03
CA MET A 177 -5.48 -6.48 1.99
C MET A 177 -6.10 -7.66 2.73
N PRO A 178 -5.72 -8.90 2.32
CA PRO A 178 -6.08 -10.10 3.06
C PRO A 178 -5.36 -10.12 4.41
N ALA A 179 -6.06 -10.58 5.46
CA ALA A 179 -5.43 -10.86 6.75
C ALA A 179 -4.62 -12.15 6.64
N TRP A 180 -3.50 -12.20 7.37
CA TRP A 180 -2.82 -13.46 7.61
C TRP A 180 -3.73 -14.40 8.40
N LYS A 181 -3.86 -15.62 7.92
CA LYS A 181 -4.55 -16.70 8.63
C LYS A 181 -3.49 -17.73 8.98
N GLU A 182 -3.42 -18.06 10.26
CA GLU A 182 -2.66 -19.23 10.68
C GLU A 182 -3.23 -20.46 9.95
N ALA A 183 -2.38 -21.26 9.33
CA ALA A 183 -2.84 -22.52 8.80
C ALA A 183 -3.44 -23.32 9.98
N PRO A 184 -4.61 -23.97 9.83
CA PRO A 184 -5.10 -24.85 10.86
C PRO A 184 -3.99 -25.87 11.14
N ASN A 185 -3.54 -25.93 12.40
CA ASN A 185 -2.55 -26.91 12.84
C ASN A 185 -2.97 -28.25 12.28
N GLY A 186 -2.03 -28.89 11.55
CA GLY A 186 -2.29 -30.16 10.88
C GLY A 186 -3.00 -31.13 11.84
N ALA A 187 -4.02 -31.80 11.33
CA ALA A 187 -4.57 -32.97 11.97
C ALA A 187 -3.39 -33.85 12.34
N ASP A 188 -3.30 -34.17 13.62
CA ASP A 188 -2.42 -35.22 14.15
C ASP A 188 -2.60 -36.41 13.22
N ASP A 189 -1.53 -36.80 12.56
CA ASP A 189 -1.43 -38.11 11.90
C ASP A 189 -1.37 -39.16 13.03
N ASP A 190 -2.54 -39.50 13.55
CA ASP A 190 -2.70 -40.63 14.40
C ASP A 190 -2.44 -41.90 13.58
N GLY A 191 -1.15 -42.13 13.37
CA GLY A 191 -0.64 -43.40 12.91
C GLY A 191 -0.93 -44.50 13.91
N GLU A 192 -2.17 -45.00 13.95
CA GLU A 192 -2.45 -46.33 14.52
C GLU A 192 -1.78 -47.39 13.68
N GLY A 193 -0.60 -47.77 14.14
CA GLY A 193 0.04 -48.99 13.73
C GLY A 193 -0.77 -50.20 14.21
N ASP A 194 -1.50 -50.83 13.36
CA ASP A 194 -1.99 -52.18 13.59
C ASP A 194 -0.91 -53.20 13.24
N LEU A 195 -0.26 -53.68 14.30
CA LEU A 195 0.47 -54.93 14.31
C LEU A 195 -0.54 -56.08 14.46
N LYS A 196 -0.74 -56.81 13.41
CA LYS A 196 -0.96 -58.28 13.49
C LYS A 196 -0.60 -58.94 12.18
#